data_d5d5c1f0a33fcd66ecd83e0ddd5b10ef
#
_entry.id   d5d5c1f0a33fcd66ecd83e0ddd5b10ef
#
_cell.length_a   1.000
_cell.length_b   1.000
_cell.length_c   1.000
_cell.angle_alpha   90.00
_cell.angle_beta   90.00
_cell.angle_gamma   90.00
#
_symmetry.space_group_name_H-M   'P 1'
#
loop_
_entity.id
_entity.type
_entity.pdbx_description
1 polymer ?
#
loop_
_entity_poly.entity_id
_entity_poly.type
_entity_poly.pdbx_seq_one_letter_code
_entity_poly.pdbx_strand_id
1 'polypeptide(L)'
;MAQTNILLESGTNELEIVEFYLDEPGYRGYYGMNVAKVVEIIRMQPVTAMPQMRHPSVMGAFPHRDGKVVPLVNLSTYLGKEPVTETPDCKIIVTEFNAISTGFLVSGLTRIHRLSWHDIEEPGAFLQNISHSSITGVVRLEGRVVFILDMENVVADLNPALAIRFNKIPEELAKTDLVYTILHADDSSNVRNMVKRLLEESKQFNVIQTVSGEDAWNVLKKFKNEAVEEGVS
;
A
#
# COMPACT_ATOMS: atom_id res chain seq x y z
N MET A 1 -0.92 26.78 -16.52
CA MET A 1 -1.13 25.69 -15.54
C MET A 1 -1.68 24.50 -16.32
N ALA A 2 -0.84 23.53 -16.61
CA ALA A 2 -1.24 22.32 -17.30
C ALA A 2 -1.78 21.35 -16.24
N GLN A 3 -3.09 21.11 -16.23
CA GLN A 3 -3.67 19.99 -15.53
C GLN A 3 -3.23 18.71 -16.25
N THR A 4 -2.36 17.95 -15.63
CA THR A 4 -2.06 16.59 -16.07
C THR A 4 -3.25 15.73 -15.66
N ASN A 5 -4.20 15.57 -16.57
CA ASN A 5 -5.21 14.52 -16.47
C ASN A 5 -4.48 13.17 -16.62
N ILE A 6 -4.10 12.58 -15.52
CA ILE A 6 -3.76 11.17 -15.49
C ILE A 6 -5.08 10.42 -15.59
N LEU A 7 -5.51 10.17 -16.81
CA LEU A 7 -6.57 9.22 -17.10
C LEU A 7 -6.03 7.83 -16.71
N LEU A 8 -6.47 7.33 -15.57
CA LEU A 8 -6.45 5.90 -15.30
C LEU A 8 -7.40 5.28 -16.33
N GLU A 9 -6.88 4.89 -17.48
CA GLU A 9 -7.61 4.04 -18.40
C GLU A 9 -7.84 2.70 -17.69
N SER A 10 -9.04 2.53 -17.19
CA SER A 10 -9.51 1.24 -16.68
C SER A 10 -9.47 0.24 -17.83
N GLY A 11 -8.46 -0.63 -17.82
CA GLY A 11 -8.26 -1.66 -18.85
C GLY A 11 -6.82 -1.88 -19.29
N THR A 12 -5.87 -1.01 -18.94
CA THR A 12 -4.45 -1.29 -19.17
C THR A 12 -3.90 -2.04 -17.96
N ASN A 13 -3.37 -3.24 -18.23
CA ASN A 13 -2.69 -4.07 -17.22
C ASN A 13 -1.31 -3.48 -16.88
N GLU A 14 -1.24 -2.14 -16.73
CA GLU A 14 -0.01 -1.37 -16.55
C GLU A 14 0.02 -0.67 -15.20
N LEU A 15 1.20 -0.62 -14.60
CA LEU A 15 1.53 0.09 -13.38
C LEU A 15 2.62 1.13 -13.67
N GLU A 16 2.42 2.37 -13.28
CA GLU A 16 3.48 3.37 -13.29
C GLU A 16 4.12 3.47 -11.90
N ILE A 17 5.44 3.28 -11.86
CA ILE A 17 6.22 3.42 -10.63
C ILE A 17 7.23 4.56 -10.76
N VAL A 18 7.40 5.32 -9.68
CA VAL A 18 8.58 6.17 -9.52
C VAL A 18 9.69 5.35 -8.88
N GLU A 19 10.81 5.23 -9.59
CA GLU A 19 12.01 4.57 -9.08
C GLU A 19 12.88 5.60 -8.34
N PHE A 20 13.31 5.23 -7.16
CA PHE A 20 14.21 6.00 -6.31
C PHE A 20 15.27 5.10 -5.70
N TYR A 21 16.27 5.71 -5.09
CA TYR A 21 17.33 4.96 -4.43
C TYR A 21 17.59 5.44 -3.00
N LEU A 22 18.10 4.52 -2.21
CA LEU A 22 18.62 4.76 -0.87
C LEU A 22 20.11 4.38 -0.88
N ASP A 23 20.96 5.34 -0.53
CA ASP A 23 22.39 5.11 -0.43
C ASP A 23 22.73 4.60 0.98
N GLU A 24 23.50 3.54 1.02
CA GLU A 24 24.04 2.92 2.22
C GLU A 24 25.56 2.78 2.10
N PRO A 25 26.30 2.65 3.20
CA PRO A 25 27.72 2.41 3.14
C PRO A 25 28.08 1.21 2.25
N GLY A 26 28.70 1.48 1.10
CA GLY A 26 29.19 0.45 0.18
C GLY A 26 28.20 -0.01 -0.89
N TYR A 27 26.93 0.37 -0.86
CA TYR A 27 25.98 0.00 -1.92
C TYR A 27 24.79 0.97 -2.03
N ARG A 28 24.06 0.84 -3.13
CA ARG A 28 22.84 1.59 -3.41
C ARG A 28 21.67 0.62 -3.60
N GLY A 29 20.63 0.75 -2.78
CA GLY A 29 19.37 0.02 -2.94
C GLY A 29 18.41 0.76 -3.85
N TYR A 30 17.73 0.06 -4.74
CA TYR A 30 16.72 0.61 -5.65
C TYR A 30 15.33 0.17 -5.24
N TYR A 31 14.42 1.14 -5.22
CA TYR A 31 13.04 0.96 -4.78
C TYR A 31 12.08 1.65 -5.73
N GLY A 32 10.84 1.18 -5.74
CA GLY A 32 9.76 1.77 -6.52
C GLY A 32 8.49 1.90 -5.70
N MET A 33 7.70 2.92 -6.00
CA MET A 33 6.35 3.07 -5.48
C MET A 33 5.40 3.50 -6.59
N ASN A 34 4.11 3.20 -6.43
CA ASN A 34 3.09 3.56 -7.39
C ASN A 34 2.96 5.09 -7.52
N VAL A 35 3.11 5.61 -8.75
CA VAL A 35 2.99 7.04 -9.08
C VAL A 35 1.61 7.59 -8.72
N ALA A 36 0.55 6.80 -8.84
CA ALA A 36 -0.82 7.22 -8.53
C ALA A 36 -1.01 7.70 -7.08
N LYS A 37 -0.09 7.35 -6.19
CA LYS A 37 -0.10 7.76 -4.78
C LYS A 37 0.83 8.93 -4.49
N VAL A 38 1.61 9.37 -5.47
CA VAL A 38 2.54 10.50 -5.35
C VAL A 38 1.82 11.80 -5.69
N VAL A 39 1.77 12.71 -4.72
CA VAL A 39 1.20 14.05 -4.91
C VAL A 39 2.20 14.98 -5.59
N GLU A 40 3.43 14.97 -5.08
CA GLU A 40 4.55 15.71 -5.66
C GLU A 40 5.91 15.21 -5.14
N ILE A 41 6.96 15.64 -5.83
CA ILE A 41 8.34 15.39 -5.46
C ILE A 41 9.05 16.74 -5.31
N ILE A 42 9.60 16.99 -4.13
CA ILE A 42 10.21 18.27 -3.78
C ILE A 42 11.64 18.09 -3.30
N ARG A 43 12.39 19.18 -3.28
CA ARG A 43 13.71 19.23 -2.62
C ARG A 43 13.53 19.19 -1.11
N MET A 44 14.61 18.85 -0.41
CA MET A 44 14.65 18.92 1.05
C MET A 44 14.14 20.29 1.53
N GLN A 45 13.29 20.26 2.55
CA GLN A 45 12.69 21.43 3.19
C GLN A 45 13.21 21.57 4.62
N PRO A 46 13.21 22.77 5.20
CA PRO A 46 13.45 22.93 6.62
C PRO A 46 12.43 22.14 7.43
N VAL A 47 12.92 21.28 8.32
CA VAL A 47 12.10 20.38 9.15
C VAL A 47 12.08 20.87 10.59
N THR A 48 10.90 20.96 11.17
CA THR A 48 10.75 21.21 12.61
C THR A 48 10.56 19.88 13.32
N ALA A 49 11.46 19.61 14.27
CA ALA A 49 11.35 18.41 15.09
C ALA A 49 10.04 18.40 15.88
N MET A 50 9.35 17.26 15.87
CA MET A 50 8.11 17.07 16.64
C MET A 50 8.43 16.43 17.99
N PRO A 51 7.80 16.89 19.09
CA PRO A 51 7.99 16.23 20.38
C PRO A 51 7.31 14.85 20.38
N GLN A 52 7.92 13.89 21.10
CA GLN A 52 7.36 12.55 21.33
C GLN A 52 6.96 11.78 20.06
N MET A 53 7.87 11.70 19.09
CA MET A 53 7.64 10.89 17.90
C MET A 53 7.54 9.40 18.26
N ARG A 54 6.49 8.75 17.77
CA ARG A 54 6.23 7.34 18.09
C ARG A 54 7.16 6.38 17.37
N HIS A 55 7.67 6.78 16.20
CA HIS A 55 8.54 5.94 15.39
C HIS A 55 9.86 6.67 15.11
N PRO A 56 11.02 6.01 15.25
CA PRO A 56 12.33 6.64 15.09
C PRO A 56 12.59 7.15 13.66
N SER A 57 11.89 6.65 12.66
CA SER A 57 12.02 7.11 11.28
C SER A 57 11.36 8.48 11.03
N VAL A 58 10.48 8.95 11.91
CA VAL A 58 9.84 10.26 11.74
C VAL A 58 10.82 11.33 12.19
N MET A 59 11.26 12.17 11.25
CA MET A 59 12.27 13.23 11.51
C MET A 59 11.64 14.49 12.10
N GLY A 60 10.37 14.75 11.81
CA GLY A 60 9.66 15.96 12.16
C GLY A 60 8.56 16.27 11.15
N ALA A 61 8.28 17.55 10.94
CA ALA A 61 7.33 18.01 9.97
C ALA A 61 7.81 19.26 9.23
N PHE A 62 7.31 19.47 8.03
CA PHE A 62 7.64 20.64 7.21
C PHE A 62 6.35 21.30 6.69
N PRO A 63 6.40 22.62 6.44
CA PRO A 63 5.29 23.32 5.83
C PRO A 63 5.15 22.94 4.36
N HIS A 64 3.96 22.58 3.96
CA HIS A 64 3.59 22.22 2.59
C HIS A 64 2.60 23.27 2.03
N ARG A 65 2.18 23.09 0.77
CA ARG A 65 1.21 23.99 0.13
C ARG A 65 -0.05 24.15 0.98
N ASP A 66 -0.73 25.29 0.82
CA ASP A 66 -2.00 25.59 1.49
C ASP A 66 -1.95 25.58 3.02
N GLY A 67 -0.76 25.80 3.60
CA GLY A 67 -0.59 25.85 5.05
C GLY A 67 -0.67 24.49 5.74
N LYS A 68 -0.73 23.41 5.00
CA LYS A 68 -0.66 22.06 5.54
C LYS A 68 0.72 21.80 6.15
N VAL A 69 0.75 21.08 7.25
CA VAL A 69 1.98 20.58 7.88
C VAL A 69 2.07 19.08 7.60
N VAL A 70 3.16 18.67 6.96
CA VAL A 70 3.33 17.29 6.51
C VAL A 70 4.46 16.63 7.31
N PRO A 71 4.24 15.47 7.94
CA PRO A 71 5.30 14.73 8.61
C PRO A 71 6.32 14.23 7.59
N LEU A 72 7.60 14.27 7.97
CA LEU A 72 8.71 13.76 7.19
C LEU A 72 9.26 12.48 7.80
N VAL A 73 9.33 11.44 6.99
CA VAL A 73 9.83 10.12 7.34
C VAL A 73 11.14 9.85 6.61
N ASN A 74 12.19 9.47 7.32
CA ASN A 74 13.40 8.92 6.71
C ASN A 74 13.10 7.46 6.31
N LEU A 75 12.93 7.23 5.02
CA LEU A 75 12.53 5.91 4.52
C LEU A 75 13.61 4.84 4.77
N SER A 76 14.88 5.22 4.73
CA SER A 76 15.99 4.30 5.05
C SER A 76 15.88 3.79 6.50
N THR A 77 15.67 4.70 7.45
CA THR A 77 15.48 4.35 8.86
C THR A 77 14.22 3.49 9.07
N TYR A 78 13.14 3.77 8.35
CA TYR A 78 11.93 2.93 8.40
C TYR A 78 12.22 1.49 7.96
N LEU A 79 13.03 1.33 6.91
CA LEU A 79 13.44 0.02 6.39
C LEU A 79 14.56 -0.65 7.23
N GLY A 80 14.87 -0.13 8.42
CA GLY A 80 15.88 -0.69 9.32
C GLY A 80 17.33 -0.47 8.86
N LYS A 81 17.55 0.56 8.04
CA LYS A 81 18.84 0.91 7.43
C LYS A 81 19.42 2.18 8.07
N GLU A 82 20.69 2.48 7.75
CA GLU A 82 21.30 3.76 8.13
C GLU A 82 20.49 4.93 7.59
N PRO A 83 20.31 6.01 8.37
CA PRO A 83 19.57 7.18 7.94
C PRO A 83 20.14 7.78 6.64
N VAL A 84 19.25 8.24 5.77
CA VAL A 84 19.64 9.00 4.58
C VAL A 84 20.48 10.21 5.03
N THR A 85 21.71 10.32 4.52
CA THR A 85 22.54 11.50 4.68
C THR A 85 22.04 12.59 3.74
N GLU A 86 21.79 13.79 4.25
CA GLU A 86 21.33 14.90 3.44
C GLU A 86 22.38 15.33 2.42
N THR A 87 22.01 15.27 1.16
CA THR A 87 22.80 15.73 0.00
C THR A 87 21.92 16.58 -0.91
N PRO A 88 22.49 17.34 -1.86
CA PRO A 88 21.70 18.09 -2.85
C PRO A 88 20.77 17.21 -3.70
N ASP A 89 21.09 15.92 -3.83
CA ASP A 89 20.31 14.97 -4.62
C ASP A 89 19.09 14.44 -3.88
N CYS A 90 19.09 14.54 -2.54
CA CYS A 90 17.95 14.10 -1.72
C CYS A 90 16.64 14.74 -2.15
N LYS A 91 15.58 13.95 -2.11
CA LYS A 91 14.22 14.37 -2.43
C LYS A 91 13.26 13.92 -1.36
N ILE A 92 12.20 14.69 -1.23
CA ILE A 92 11.02 14.30 -0.46
C ILE A 92 9.94 13.90 -1.46
N ILE A 93 9.50 12.66 -1.39
CA ILE A 93 8.33 12.17 -2.13
C ILE A 93 7.13 12.36 -1.21
N VAL A 94 6.23 13.27 -1.59
CA VAL A 94 4.99 13.51 -0.86
C VAL A 94 3.92 12.59 -1.40
N THR A 95 3.34 11.78 -0.54
CA THR A 95 2.24 10.87 -0.87
C THR A 95 0.98 11.27 -0.11
N GLU A 96 -0.17 10.86 -0.60
CA GLU A 96 -1.43 11.02 0.10
C GLU A 96 -2.23 9.71 0.11
N PHE A 97 -2.58 9.26 1.31
CA PHE A 97 -3.42 8.09 1.55
C PHE A 97 -4.57 8.49 2.49
N ASN A 98 -5.81 8.24 2.11
CA ASN A 98 -6.99 8.57 2.93
C ASN A 98 -6.99 10.02 3.44
N ALA A 99 -6.66 10.98 2.55
CA ALA A 99 -6.51 12.40 2.84
C ALA A 99 -5.39 12.77 3.84
N ILE A 100 -4.45 11.85 4.10
CA ILE A 100 -3.29 12.09 4.94
C ILE A 100 -2.05 12.15 4.07
N SER A 101 -1.43 13.32 4.06
CA SER A 101 -0.19 13.56 3.37
C SER A 101 1.01 13.17 4.24
N THR A 102 1.97 12.45 3.65
CA THR A 102 3.23 12.07 4.30
C THR A 102 4.38 12.26 3.34
N GLY A 103 5.47 12.88 3.80
CA GLY A 103 6.70 13.05 3.05
C GLY A 103 7.70 11.93 3.37
N PHE A 104 8.33 11.36 2.36
CA PHE A 104 9.37 10.35 2.49
C PHE A 104 10.69 10.87 1.97
N LEU A 105 11.69 10.95 2.83
CA LEU A 105 13.05 11.32 2.45
C LEU A 105 13.74 10.12 1.81
N VAL A 106 14.26 10.33 0.60
CA VAL A 106 15.04 9.37 -0.18
C VAL A 106 16.35 10.00 -0.62
N SER A 107 17.39 9.18 -0.91
CA SER A 107 18.70 9.68 -1.34
C SER A 107 18.67 10.33 -2.72
N GLY A 108 17.75 9.90 -3.57
CA GLY A 108 17.49 10.50 -4.87
C GLY A 108 16.53 9.69 -5.71
N LEU A 109 16.27 10.22 -6.89
CA LEU A 109 15.31 9.64 -7.87
C LEU A 109 16.08 9.24 -9.13
N THR A 110 15.55 8.25 -9.81
CA THR A 110 16.00 7.89 -11.15
C THR A 110 14.98 8.38 -12.18
N ARG A 111 13.92 7.62 -12.40
CA ARG A 111 12.88 7.95 -13.36
C ARG A 111 11.56 7.24 -13.04
N ILE A 112 10.53 7.56 -13.82
CA ILE A 112 9.26 6.84 -13.82
C ILE A 112 9.34 5.72 -14.85
N HIS A 113 8.92 4.52 -14.45
CA HIS A 113 8.79 3.36 -15.32
C HIS A 113 7.31 3.00 -15.47
N ARG A 114 6.95 2.61 -16.69
CA ARG A 114 5.65 1.97 -16.97
C ARG A 114 5.90 0.48 -17.13
N LEU A 115 5.23 -0.31 -16.31
CA LEU A 115 5.45 -1.75 -16.19
C LEU A 115 4.12 -2.48 -16.40
N SER A 116 4.19 -3.70 -16.94
CA SER A 116 3.08 -4.62 -16.85
C SER A 116 3.09 -5.32 -15.48
N TRP A 117 1.93 -5.66 -14.95
CA TRP A 117 1.83 -6.47 -13.74
C TRP A 117 2.55 -7.83 -13.87
N HIS A 118 2.71 -8.34 -15.10
CA HIS A 118 3.48 -9.56 -15.37
C HIS A 118 4.99 -9.41 -15.18
N ASP A 119 5.50 -8.17 -15.21
CA ASP A 119 6.93 -7.88 -14.99
C ASP A 119 7.29 -7.87 -13.51
N ILE A 120 6.27 -7.86 -12.62
CA ILE A 120 6.45 -7.80 -11.18
C ILE A 120 6.40 -9.22 -10.62
N GLU A 121 7.54 -9.66 -10.11
CA GLU A 121 7.67 -10.94 -9.43
C GLU A 121 7.23 -10.81 -7.96
N GLU A 122 6.56 -11.82 -7.41
CA GLU A 122 6.30 -11.87 -5.96
C GLU A 122 7.62 -11.98 -5.19
N PRO A 123 7.77 -11.28 -4.06
CA PRO A 123 8.94 -11.47 -3.21
C PRO A 123 9.01 -12.93 -2.79
N GLY A 124 10.08 -13.64 -3.15
CA GLY A 124 10.26 -15.04 -2.76
C GLY A 124 10.17 -15.21 -1.24
N ALA A 125 9.80 -16.40 -0.76
CA ALA A 125 9.61 -16.72 0.66
C ALA A 125 10.79 -16.28 1.55
N PHE A 126 12.00 -16.29 1.02
CA PHE A 126 13.20 -15.81 1.72
C PHE A 126 13.15 -14.30 2.01
N LEU A 127 12.72 -13.49 1.02
CA LEU A 127 12.58 -12.03 1.19
C LEU A 127 11.41 -11.68 2.11
N GLN A 128 10.31 -12.41 2.04
CA GLN A 128 9.16 -12.21 2.93
C GLN A 128 9.50 -12.43 4.41
N ASN A 129 10.44 -13.34 4.70
CA ASN A 129 10.88 -13.63 6.07
C ASN A 129 11.94 -12.67 6.61
N ILE A 130 12.66 -11.95 5.73
CA ILE A 130 13.79 -11.07 6.11
C ILE A 130 13.41 -9.60 5.99
N SER A 131 12.51 -9.25 5.06
CA SER A 131 12.09 -7.88 4.84
C SER A 131 10.84 -7.50 5.65
N HIS A 132 10.71 -6.21 5.94
CA HIS A 132 9.46 -5.66 6.43
C HIS A 132 8.32 -6.03 5.47
N SER A 133 7.12 -6.20 6.01
CA SER A 133 5.88 -6.49 5.26
C SER A 133 5.53 -5.46 4.16
N SER A 134 6.36 -4.44 4.02
CA SER A 134 6.16 -3.33 3.08
C SER A 134 6.68 -3.59 1.66
N ILE A 135 7.36 -4.72 1.39
CA ILE A 135 7.78 -5.08 0.03
C ILE A 135 6.70 -5.97 -0.59
N THR A 136 6.05 -5.49 -1.63
CA THR A 136 4.94 -6.18 -2.32
C THR A 136 5.36 -6.84 -3.62
N GLY A 137 6.48 -6.45 -4.18
CA GLY A 137 6.96 -6.99 -5.44
C GLY A 137 8.42 -6.72 -5.70
N VAL A 138 8.94 -7.39 -6.70
CA VAL A 138 10.30 -7.25 -7.20
C VAL A 138 10.27 -7.13 -8.71
N VAL A 139 10.99 -6.17 -9.28
CA VAL A 139 11.12 -6.03 -10.73
C VAL A 139 12.59 -5.88 -11.12
N ARG A 140 12.95 -6.38 -12.29
CA ARG A 140 14.30 -6.25 -12.84
C ARG A 140 14.31 -5.18 -13.91
N LEU A 141 14.99 -4.06 -13.61
CA LEU A 141 15.09 -2.93 -14.52
C LEU A 141 16.58 -2.65 -14.82
N GLU A 142 16.93 -2.61 -16.07
CA GLU A 142 18.29 -2.25 -16.52
C GLU A 142 19.41 -3.03 -15.82
N GLY A 143 19.18 -4.33 -15.59
CA GLY A 143 20.16 -5.22 -14.95
C GLY A 143 20.26 -5.10 -13.42
N ARG A 144 19.39 -4.31 -12.79
CA ARG A 144 19.29 -4.18 -11.33
C ARG A 144 17.94 -4.65 -10.79
N VAL A 145 17.92 -5.01 -9.54
CA VAL A 145 16.73 -5.38 -8.80
C VAL A 145 16.13 -4.12 -8.16
N VAL A 146 14.84 -3.90 -8.37
CA VAL A 146 14.06 -2.81 -7.77
C VAL A 146 12.95 -3.42 -6.91
N PHE A 147 12.91 -3.06 -5.63
CA PHE A 147 11.89 -3.51 -4.69
C PHE A 147 10.69 -2.59 -4.71
N ILE A 148 9.50 -3.12 -4.97
CA ILE A 148 8.26 -2.34 -4.96
C ILE A 148 7.73 -2.26 -3.54
N LEU A 149 7.57 -1.03 -3.05
CA LEU A 149 7.09 -0.76 -1.69
C LEU A 149 5.60 -0.45 -1.67
N ASP A 150 4.91 -1.04 -0.69
CA ASP A 150 3.57 -0.66 -0.28
C ASP A 150 3.65 0.52 0.69
N MET A 151 3.54 1.72 0.14
CA MET A 151 3.62 2.95 0.95
C MET A 151 2.37 3.16 1.81
N GLU A 152 1.25 2.55 1.47
CA GLU A 152 0.03 2.58 2.28
C GLU A 152 0.25 1.79 3.58
N ASN A 153 0.87 0.61 3.48
CA ASN A 153 1.25 -0.17 4.63
C ASN A 153 2.31 0.55 5.49
N VAL A 154 3.29 1.21 4.86
CA VAL A 154 4.28 2.04 5.57
C VAL A 154 3.60 3.14 6.39
N VAL A 155 2.64 3.87 5.81
CA VAL A 155 1.89 4.92 6.51
C VAL A 155 1.04 4.34 7.64
N ALA A 156 0.42 3.17 7.43
CA ALA A 156 -0.37 2.49 8.44
C ALA A 156 0.46 2.05 9.65
N ASP A 157 1.68 1.55 9.42
CA ASP A 157 2.62 1.17 10.48
C ASP A 157 3.09 2.39 11.29
N LEU A 158 3.35 3.50 10.62
CA LEU A 158 3.79 4.74 11.26
C LEU A 158 2.67 5.39 12.09
N ASN A 159 1.45 5.23 11.67
CA ASN A 159 0.28 5.73 12.37
C ASN A 159 -0.79 4.64 12.48
N PRO A 160 -0.71 3.77 13.49
CA PRO A 160 -1.66 2.69 13.70
C PRO A 160 -3.13 3.11 13.86
N ALA A 161 -3.39 4.41 14.07
CA ALA A 161 -4.76 4.93 14.06
C ALA A 161 -5.35 5.03 12.65
N LEU A 162 -4.48 5.02 11.62
CA LEU A 162 -4.84 5.04 10.20
C LEU A 162 -4.90 3.63 9.60
N ALA A 163 -4.21 2.68 10.20
CA ALA A 163 -4.43 1.28 9.86
C ALA A 163 -5.94 1.05 10.01
N ILE A 164 -6.56 0.52 8.97
CA ILE A 164 -7.88 -0.08 9.13
C ILE A 164 -7.66 -1.18 10.17
N ARG A 165 -7.75 -0.80 11.43
CA ARG A 165 -7.82 -1.78 12.49
C ARG A 165 -9.18 -2.41 12.29
N PHE A 166 -9.18 -3.58 11.75
CA PHE A 166 -10.22 -4.52 12.08
C PHE A 166 -10.09 -4.72 13.61
N ASN A 167 -10.56 -3.73 14.37
CA ASN A 167 -10.73 -3.89 15.79
C ASN A 167 -11.55 -5.17 15.93
N LYS A 168 -11.14 -6.03 16.86
CA LYS A 168 -11.88 -7.22 17.24
C LYS A 168 -13.36 -6.94 17.08
N ILE A 169 -14.05 -7.76 16.31
CA ILE A 169 -15.50 -7.69 16.13
C ILE A 169 -16.06 -7.44 17.52
N PRO A 170 -16.87 -6.38 17.72
CA PRO A 170 -17.41 -6.08 19.03
C PRO A 170 -18.00 -7.35 19.64
N GLU A 171 -17.67 -7.68 20.88
CA GLU A 171 -18.15 -8.90 21.55
C GLU A 171 -19.69 -9.03 21.51
N GLU A 172 -20.38 -7.92 21.28
CA GLU A 172 -21.84 -7.88 21.11
C GLU A 172 -22.32 -8.53 19.80
N LEU A 173 -21.50 -8.50 18.74
CA LEU A 173 -21.79 -9.23 17.49
C LEU A 173 -21.43 -10.71 17.60
N ALA A 174 -20.57 -11.08 18.54
CA ALA A 174 -20.16 -12.47 18.78
C ALA A 174 -21.23 -13.35 19.47
N LYS A 175 -22.42 -12.82 19.74
CA LYS A 175 -23.46 -13.52 20.51
C LYS A 175 -24.56 -14.16 19.67
N THR A 176 -24.41 -14.18 18.34
CA THR A 176 -25.38 -14.87 17.49
C THR A 176 -24.79 -16.20 17.00
N ASP A 177 -25.53 -17.27 17.14
CA ASP A 177 -25.21 -18.60 16.59
C ASP A 177 -25.37 -18.64 15.05
N LEU A 178 -25.68 -17.50 14.43
CA LEU A 178 -25.87 -17.39 12.99
C LEU A 178 -24.54 -17.22 12.27
N VAL A 179 -24.30 -18.05 11.28
CA VAL A 179 -23.20 -17.93 10.34
C VAL A 179 -23.70 -17.23 9.08
N TYR A 180 -23.08 -16.10 8.77
CA TYR A 180 -23.42 -15.32 7.56
C TYR A 180 -22.51 -15.72 6.40
N THR A 181 -23.09 -15.86 5.21
CA THR A 181 -22.30 -16.03 3.99
C THR A 181 -22.10 -14.69 3.31
N ILE A 182 -20.84 -14.32 3.07
CA ILE A 182 -20.43 -13.09 2.40
C ILE A 182 -19.88 -13.45 1.03
N LEU A 183 -20.39 -12.80 -0.01
CA LEU A 183 -19.82 -12.86 -1.35
C LEU A 183 -18.90 -11.66 -1.54
N HIS A 184 -17.61 -11.91 -1.78
CA HIS A 184 -16.58 -10.90 -1.97
C HIS A 184 -15.96 -11.02 -3.37
N ALA A 185 -15.98 -9.91 -4.12
CA ALA A 185 -15.39 -9.80 -5.45
C ALA A 185 -14.24 -8.80 -5.44
N ASP A 186 -13.07 -9.22 -5.90
CA ASP A 186 -11.88 -8.38 -6.06
C ASP A 186 -10.94 -9.06 -7.06
N ASP A 187 -10.26 -8.32 -7.90
CA ASP A 187 -9.33 -8.86 -8.90
C ASP A 187 -7.99 -9.29 -8.26
N SER A 188 -7.62 -8.68 -7.14
CA SER A 188 -6.42 -9.03 -6.38
C SER A 188 -6.61 -10.29 -5.53
N SER A 189 -5.86 -11.35 -5.82
CA SER A 189 -5.86 -12.57 -5.00
C SER A 189 -5.42 -12.31 -3.55
N ASN A 190 -4.51 -11.36 -3.34
CA ASN A 190 -4.01 -10.99 -2.02
C ASN A 190 -5.11 -10.32 -1.19
N VAL A 191 -5.87 -9.39 -1.79
CA VAL A 191 -7.01 -8.73 -1.13
C VAL A 191 -8.08 -9.77 -0.80
N ARG A 192 -8.45 -10.63 -1.75
CA ARG A 192 -9.44 -11.70 -1.50
C ARG A 192 -9.03 -12.59 -0.32
N ASN A 193 -7.80 -13.06 -0.31
CA ASN A 193 -7.30 -13.94 0.75
C ASN A 193 -7.21 -13.23 2.11
N MET A 194 -6.82 -11.96 2.13
CA MET A 194 -6.78 -11.14 3.33
C MET A 194 -8.20 -10.97 3.92
N VAL A 195 -9.15 -10.52 3.11
CA VAL A 195 -10.55 -10.34 3.54
C VAL A 195 -11.15 -11.64 4.03
N LYS A 196 -10.95 -12.73 3.29
CA LYS A 196 -11.42 -14.07 3.70
C LYS A 196 -10.88 -14.44 5.08
N ARG A 197 -9.56 -14.36 5.28
CA ARG A 197 -8.93 -14.70 6.57
C ARG A 197 -9.50 -13.88 7.72
N LEU A 198 -9.60 -12.56 7.53
CA LEU A 198 -10.09 -11.65 8.57
C LEU A 198 -11.54 -11.93 8.98
N LEU A 199 -12.40 -12.22 8.01
CA LEU A 199 -13.80 -12.50 8.30
C LEU A 199 -14.00 -13.89 8.90
N GLU A 200 -13.30 -14.91 8.38
CA GLU A 200 -13.43 -16.29 8.86
C GLU A 200 -12.78 -16.51 10.24
N GLU A 201 -11.82 -15.69 10.66
CA GLU A 201 -11.25 -15.72 12.03
C GLU A 201 -12.32 -15.55 13.12
N SER A 202 -13.40 -14.84 12.83
CA SER A 202 -14.51 -14.66 13.76
C SER A 202 -15.40 -15.90 13.90
N LYS A 203 -15.30 -16.88 12.99
CA LYS A 203 -16.19 -18.06 12.86
C LYS A 203 -17.67 -17.73 12.61
N GLN A 204 -17.99 -16.46 12.38
CA GLN A 204 -19.35 -15.99 12.12
C GLN A 204 -19.61 -15.77 10.63
N PHE A 205 -18.57 -15.79 9.83
CA PHE A 205 -18.67 -15.53 8.39
C PHE A 205 -18.07 -16.69 7.60
N ASN A 206 -18.76 -17.05 6.53
CA ASN A 206 -18.26 -17.91 5.46
C ASN A 206 -18.08 -17.04 4.21
N VAL A 207 -16.87 -17.00 3.64
CA VAL A 207 -16.56 -16.09 2.52
C VAL A 207 -16.41 -16.83 1.22
N ILE A 208 -17.31 -16.50 0.28
CA ILE A 208 -17.25 -16.94 -1.12
C ILE A 208 -16.47 -15.87 -1.89
N GLN A 209 -15.40 -16.28 -2.54
CA GLN A 209 -14.51 -15.39 -3.30
C GLN A 209 -14.80 -15.49 -4.80
N THR A 210 -14.84 -14.34 -5.47
CA THR A 210 -14.90 -14.23 -6.93
C THR A 210 -13.87 -13.23 -7.42
N VAL A 211 -13.42 -13.37 -8.65
CA VAL A 211 -12.37 -12.50 -9.22
C VAL A 211 -12.92 -11.24 -9.89
N SER A 212 -14.23 -11.24 -10.19
CA SER A 212 -14.87 -10.11 -10.86
C SER A 212 -16.31 -9.92 -10.37
N GLY A 213 -16.87 -8.74 -10.66
CA GLY A 213 -18.28 -8.46 -10.41
C GLY A 213 -19.20 -9.35 -11.25
N GLU A 214 -18.78 -9.74 -12.45
CA GLU A 214 -19.54 -10.67 -13.31
C GLU A 214 -19.63 -12.06 -12.71
N ASP A 215 -18.51 -12.59 -12.20
CA ASP A 215 -18.49 -13.87 -11.49
C ASP A 215 -19.37 -13.83 -10.25
N ALA A 216 -19.30 -12.74 -9.47
CA ALA A 216 -20.15 -12.54 -8.30
C ALA A 216 -21.63 -12.54 -8.69
N TRP A 217 -21.99 -11.86 -9.77
CA TRP A 217 -23.36 -11.83 -10.27
C TRP A 217 -23.85 -13.23 -10.70
N ASN A 218 -22.99 -14.02 -11.31
CA ASN A 218 -23.32 -15.39 -11.71
C ASN A 218 -23.56 -16.30 -10.48
N VAL A 219 -22.74 -16.13 -9.43
CA VAL A 219 -22.94 -16.84 -8.15
C VAL A 219 -24.28 -16.45 -7.52
N LEU A 220 -24.63 -15.15 -7.49
CA LEU A 220 -25.92 -14.70 -6.96
C LEU A 220 -27.12 -15.25 -7.74
N LYS A 221 -27.01 -15.30 -9.07
CA LYS A 221 -28.09 -15.93 -9.92
C LYS A 221 -28.26 -17.40 -9.58
N LYS A 222 -27.17 -18.13 -9.35
CA LYS A 222 -27.21 -19.53 -8.98
C LYS A 222 -27.94 -19.71 -7.65
N PHE A 223 -27.57 -18.96 -6.62
CA PHE A 223 -28.25 -19.01 -5.32
C PHE A 223 -29.75 -18.66 -5.42
N LYS A 224 -30.12 -17.66 -6.24
CA LYS A 224 -31.51 -17.33 -6.47
C LYS A 224 -32.30 -18.49 -7.09
N ASN A 225 -31.70 -19.15 -8.07
CA ASN A 225 -32.39 -20.28 -8.72
C ASN A 225 -32.54 -21.46 -7.77
N GLU A 226 -31.53 -21.79 -6.98
CA GLU A 226 -31.59 -22.83 -5.95
C GLU A 226 -32.66 -22.52 -4.90
N ALA A 227 -32.73 -21.28 -4.42
CA ALA A 227 -33.74 -20.86 -3.45
C ALA A 227 -35.18 -20.96 -4.02
N VAL A 228 -35.37 -20.67 -5.30
CA VAL A 228 -36.68 -20.82 -5.98
C VAL A 228 -37.06 -22.30 -6.12
N GLU A 229 -36.10 -23.17 -6.43
CA GLU A 229 -36.35 -24.64 -6.54
C GLU A 229 -36.65 -25.26 -5.17
N GLU A 230 -36.09 -24.75 -4.08
CA GLU A 230 -36.32 -25.19 -2.70
C GLU A 230 -37.57 -24.55 -2.07
N GLY A 231 -38.27 -23.67 -2.78
CA GLY A 231 -39.50 -23.03 -2.31
C GLY A 231 -39.33 -22.00 -1.22
N VAL A 232 -38.09 -21.44 -1.07
CA VAL A 232 -37.75 -20.34 -0.15
C VAL A 232 -38.02 -19.04 -0.89
N SER A 233 -39.05 -18.31 -0.51
CA SER A 233 -39.45 -17.00 -1.07
C SER A 233 -38.86 -15.85 -0.24
#